data_2b185c65a604cdee96e6d2a07d5d611f
#
_entry.id   2b185c65a604cdee96e6d2a07d5d611f
#
_cell.length_a   1.000
_cell.length_b   1.000
_cell.length_c   1.000
_cell.angle_alpha   90.00
_cell.angle_beta   90.00
_cell.angle_gamma   90.00
#
_symmetry.space_group_name_H-M   'P 1'
#
loop_
_entity.id
_entity.type
_entity.pdbx_description
1 polymer ?
#
loop_
_entity_poly.entity_id
_entity_poly.type
_entity_poly.pdbx_seq_one_letter_code
_entity_poly.pdbx_strand_id
1 'polypeptide(L)'
;MRSTAPWPILLLAMTGACAGGDDAAGGSIAPPTTIADGTYARIQRDILNPSCVSCHKTGDAGARQSGLVLTADSSYQQLVGVASLQRTAKANGLPRIKAFRSDSSLFYHKMAWIPGHHSVDYGNLMPMGTVQGVTAGQLEYVRRWIEAGALRTGHVVDTLVLKDNRVQAATFSPLAAPTTAGLQLKVDSFAVAPLGERELFVNRRLGNATDQYVTRIESRMRPGSHHLLLYTFDERNRTFPCNIRPPTDVVRDIRNRDGTLNIINMLPMACHVYFAGAMTPDFDYRFPPGVALRLPANSSLDINVHYVNRSPADLPGEAFANLYFTDRANVQTVARTLNYANQDIALPPRQRTTHTKVFTMPTRTTILGLTSHMHALGERFEIRVRRANGAETTVYVNTDWEHPDFTNFATPLVLEAGDALVSVVTWNNITDRTVSFGLASTDEMDIIFGYAY
;
A
#
# COMPACT_ATOMS: atom_id res chain seq x y z
N MET A 1 -53.55 20.32 -19.55
CA MET A 1 -53.64 20.98 -20.88
C MET A 1 -52.22 21.30 -21.36
N ARG A 2 -51.90 20.78 -22.56
CA ARG A 2 -50.78 21.11 -23.47
C ARG A 2 -49.35 20.75 -22.96
N SER A 3 -48.44 20.13 -23.68
CA SER A 3 -48.42 19.51 -25.03
C SER A 3 -47.01 18.92 -25.17
N THR A 4 -46.94 17.69 -25.60
CA THR A 4 -45.75 16.96 -26.00
C THR A 4 -45.30 17.37 -27.40
N ALA A 5 -43.99 17.45 -27.63
CA ALA A 5 -43.42 17.25 -28.97
C ALA A 5 -41.99 16.67 -28.89
N PRO A 6 -41.66 15.65 -29.65
CA PRO A 6 -40.33 15.06 -29.75
C PRO A 6 -39.50 15.71 -30.85
N TRP A 7 -38.18 15.71 -30.67
CA TRP A 7 -37.27 16.17 -31.73
C TRP A 7 -36.69 14.97 -32.50
N PRO A 8 -36.51 15.12 -33.81
CA PRO A 8 -36.18 14.05 -34.73
C PRO A 8 -34.65 13.81 -34.84
N ILE A 9 -34.36 12.53 -35.08
CA ILE A 9 -33.07 11.98 -35.48
C ILE A 9 -32.81 12.41 -36.92
N LEU A 10 -31.63 13.03 -37.16
CA LEU A 10 -31.15 13.30 -38.53
C LEU A 10 -29.97 12.37 -38.85
N LEU A 11 -30.20 11.34 -39.62
CA LEU A 11 -29.16 10.57 -40.33
C LEU A 11 -28.68 11.38 -41.51
N LEU A 12 -27.38 11.60 -41.63
CA LEU A 12 -26.78 12.07 -42.88
C LEU A 12 -25.76 11.02 -43.35
N ALA A 13 -26.13 10.33 -44.39
CA ALA A 13 -25.23 9.53 -45.20
C ALA A 13 -24.63 10.44 -46.30
N MET A 14 -23.32 10.46 -46.39
CA MET A 14 -22.64 11.01 -47.58
C MET A 14 -21.67 9.98 -48.15
N THR A 15 -22.03 9.49 -49.29
CA THR A 15 -21.15 8.82 -50.26
C THR A 15 -20.48 9.89 -51.10
N GLY A 16 -19.18 9.75 -51.29
CA GLY A 16 -18.44 10.64 -52.20
C GLY A 16 -17.14 9.99 -52.70
N ALA A 17 -17.05 9.84 -53.98
CA ALA A 17 -16.12 9.02 -54.73
C ALA A 17 -14.69 9.55 -54.85
N CYS A 18 -13.82 8.64 -55.27
CA CYS A 18 -12.42 8.79 -55.59
C CYS A 18 -12.13 9.86 -56.68
N ALA A 19 -11.04 10.61 -56.48
CA ALA A 19 -10.23 11.11 -57.59
C ALA A 19 -8.76 11.16 -57.12
N GLY A 20 -7.89 10.56 -57.91
CA GLY A 20 -6.45 10.46 -57.65
C GLY A 20 -5.71 11.77 -57.90
N GLY A 21 -4.55 11.88 -57.33
CA GLY A 21 -3.56 12.92 -57.56
C GLY A 21 -2.25 12.44 -56.95
N ASP A 22 -1.34 12.00 -57.80
CA ASP A 22 0.06 11.74 -57.48
C ASP A 22 0.75 13.03 -57.06
N ASP A 23 1.36 13.03 -55.86
CA ASP A 23 2.55 13.85 -55.65
C ASP A 23 3.44 13.19 -54.58
N ALA A 24 4.60 12.77 -55.05
CA ALA A 24 5.66 12.16 -54.27
C ALA A 24 6.36 13.21 -53.40
N ALA A 25 6.14 13.12 -52.08
CA ALA A 25 7.07 13.66 -51.07
C ALA A 25 7.51 12.52 -50.17
N GLY A 26 8.71 12.03 -50.41
CA GLY A 26 9.36 10.99 -49.62
C GLY A 26 9.60 11.42 -48.19
N GLY A 27 8.63 11.23 -47.33
CA GLY A 27 8.81 11.19 -45.88
C GLY A 27 9.29 9.79 -45.50
N SER A 28 10.57 9.65 -45.22
CA SER A 28 11.13 8.45 -44.64
C SER A 28 10.46 8.23 -43.29
N ILE A 29 9.43 7.36 -43.26
CA ILE A 29 8.92 6.77 -42.01
C ILE A 29 10.07 5.87 -41.55
N ALA A 30 10.80 6.31 -40.52
CA ALA A 30 11.74 5.46 -39.84
C ALA A 30 11.01 4.16 -39.48
N PRO A 31 11.56 2.98 -39.86
CA PRO A 31 10.92 1.72 -39.49
C PRO A 31 10.76 1.68 -37.98
N PRO A 32 9.66 1.08 -37.41
CA PRO A 32 9.55 0.89 -35.98
C PRO A 32 10.84 0.21 -35.57
N THR A 33 11.52 0.80 -34.59
CA THR A 33 12.75 0.26 -34.02
C THR A 33 12.43 -1.15 -33.52
N THR A 34 12.73 -2.15 -34.34
CA THR A 34 12.71 -3.54 -33.94
C THR A 34 13.68 -3.61 -32.79
N ILE A 35 13.13 -3.89 -31.58
CA ILE A 35 13.94 -4.16 -30.39
C ILE A 35 14.90 -5.25 -30.81
N ALA A 36 16.19 -4.94 -30.92
CA ALA A 36 17.20 -5.89 -31.34
C ALA A 36 17.03 -7.17 -30.49
N ASP A 37 17.02 -8.34 -31.12
CA ASP A 37 16.67 -9.64 -30.53
C ASP A 37 17.79 -10.13 -29.60
N GLY A 38 18.10 -9.37 -28.56
CA GLY A 38 19.12 -9.62 -27.56
C GLY A 38 18.54 -10.09 -26.22
N THR A 39 19.42 -10.47 -25.29
CA THR A 39 19.03 -10.94 -23.95
C THR A 39 18.16 -9.93 -23.21
N TYR A 40 18.55 -8.64 -23.22
CA TYR A 40 17.75 -7.60 -22.54
C TYR A 40 16.42 -7.34 -23.26
N ALA A 41 16.41 -7.36 -24.58
CA ALA A 41 15.16 -7.22 -25.34
C ALA A 41 14.15 -8.31 -24.99
N ARG A 42 14.64 -9.52 -24.76
CA ARG A 42 13.81 -10.63 -24.28
C ARG A 42 13.34 -10.45 -22.84
N ILE A 43 14.21 -9.97 -21.95
CA ILE A 43 13.80 -9.58 -20.58
C ILE A 43 12.68 -8.55 -20.64
N GLN A 44 12.81 -7.53 -21.46
CA GLN A 44 11.79 -6.50 -21.64
C GLN A 44 10.46 -7.11 -22.11
N ARG A 45 10.50 -7.89 -23.17
CA ARG A 45 9.29 -8.43 -23.81
C ARG A 45 8.60 -9.50 -22.96
N ASP A 46 9.37 -10.44 -22.41
CA ASP A 46 8.84 -11.68 -21.84
C ASP A 46 8.71 -11.62 -20.29
N ILE A 47 9.32 -10.61 -19.65
CA ILE A 47 9.31 -10.45 -18.19
C ILE A 47 8.75 -9.08 -17.77
N LEU A 48 9.39 -7.98 -18.20
CA LEU A 48 9.02 -6.64 -17.73
C LEU A 48 7.64 -6.22 -18.22
N ASN A 49 7.35 -6.39 -19.51
CA ASN A 49 6.08 -5.99 -20.10
C ASN A 49 4.88 -6.72 -19.46
N PRO A 50 4.87 -8.05 -19.33
CA PRO A 50 3.71 -8.75 -18.77
C PRO A 50 3.60 -8.65 -17.24
N SER A 51 4.73 -8.49 -16.53
CA SER A 51 4.74 -8.65 -15.06
C SER A 51 4.99 -7.36 -14.28
N CYS A 52 5.53 -6.31 -14.90
CA CYS A 52 6.02 -5.14 -14.18
C CYS A 52 5.47 -3.81 -14.68
N VAL A 53 5.32 -3.66 -16.01
CA VAL A 53 4.97 -2.37 -16.65
C VAL A 53 3.58 -1.88 -16.24
N SER A 54 2.64 -2.77 -15.93
CA SER A 54 1.29 -2.39 -15.48
C SER A 54 1.29 -1.47 -14.25
N CYS A 55 2.35 -1.56 -13.40
CA CYS A 55 2.51 -0.70 -12.22
C CYS A 55 3.69 0.27 -12.35
N HIS A 56 4.67 -0.04 -13.20
CA HIS A 56 5.90 0.71 -13.38
C HIS A 56 5.97 1.43 -14.74
N LYS A 57 4.93 2.12 -15.15
CA LYS A 57 4.94 3.09 -16.24
C LYS A 57 4.74 4.51 -15.71
N THR A 58 5.13 5.50 -16.49
CA THR A 58 5.01 6.91 -16.09
C THR A 58 3.59 7.25 -15.64
N GLY A 59 3.47 7.82 -14.44
CA GLY A 59 2.18 8.21 -13.85
C GLY A 59 1.52 7.17 -12.95
N ASP A 60 1.96 5.92 -12.97
CA ASP A 60 1.41 4.88 -12.10
C ASP A 60 2.02 4.91 -10.68
N ALA A 61 1.30 4.36 -9.71
CA ALA A 61 1.69 4.36 -8.30
C ALA A 61 3.07 3.74 -8.08
N GLY A 62 3.33 2.56 -8.62
CA GLY A 62 4.62 1.87 -8.49
C GLY A 62 5.79 2.68 -9.04
N ALA A 63 5.60 3.36 -10.18
CA ALA A 63 6.62 4.24 -10.75
C ALA A 63 6.84 5.49 -9.88
N ARG A 64 5.79 6.09 -9.34
CA ARG A 64 5.90 7.25 -8.44
C ARG A 64 6.64 6.92 -7.15
N GLN A 65 6.29 5.80 -6.52
CA GLN A 65 6.90 5.35 -5.26
C GLN A 65 8.37 4.98 -5.40
N SER A 66 8.69 4.17 -6.40
CA SER A 66 10.03 3.63 -6.60
C SER A 66 10.94 4.53 -7.43
N GLY A 67 10.38 5.55 -8.08
CA GLY A 67 11.06 6.32 -9.13
C GLY A 67 11.55 5.44 -10.28
N LEU A 68 10.91 4.26 -10.52
CA LEU A 68 11.33 3.26 -11.48
C LEU A 68 10.28 3.08 -12.57
N VAL A 69 10.60 3.49 -13.80
CA VAL A 69 9.79 3.26 -14.99
C VAL A 69 10.39 2.09 -15.77
N LEU A 70 9.57 1.08 -16.09
CA LEU A 70 10.00 -0.17 -16.73
C LEU A 70 9.47 -0.32 -18.17
N THR A 71 9.00 0.75 -18.78
CA THR A 71 8.66 0.78 -20.21
C THR A 71 9.93 0.61 -21.07
N ALA A 72 9.78 0.08 -22.27
CA ALA A 72 10.91 -0.33 -23.13
C ALA A 72 11.88 0.81 -23.50
N ASP A 73 11.40 2.04 -23.51
CA ASP A 73 12.19 3.25 -23.78
C ASP A 73 13.05 3.70 -22.58
N SER A 74 12.66 3.31 -21.36
CA SER A 74 13.23 3.84 -20.12
C SER A 74 13.91 2.81 -19.23
N SER A 75 13.45 1.56 -19.26
CA SER A 75 13.77 0.53 -18.27
C SER A 75 15.27 0.27 -18.10
N TYR A 76 16.02 0.14 -19.17
CA TYR A 76 17.44 -0.16 -19.09
C TYR A 76 18.23 0.93 -18.35
N GLN A 77 18.02 2.19 -18.74
CA GLN A 77 18.69 3.34 -18.14
C GLN A 77 18.29 3.53 -16.67
N GLN A 78 17.09 3.12 -16.32
CA GLN A 78 16.62 3.23 -14.94
C GLN A 78 16.98 2.04 -14.06
N LEU A 79 17.35 0.91 -14.65
CA LEU A 79 17.74 -0.29 -13.88
C LEU A 79 19.24 -0.36 -13.63
N VAL A 80 20.07 -0.28 -14.69
CA VAL A 80 21.48 -0.65 -14.60
C VAL A 80 22.34 0.47 -14.04
N GLY A 81 23.02 0.21 -12.93
CA GLY A 81 23.91 1.16 -12.27
C GLY A 81 23.21 2.29 -11.49
N VAL A 82 21.88 2.28 -11.42
CA VAL A 82 21.10 3.34 -10.78
C VAL A 82 20.89 3.03 -9.30
N ALA A 83 21.12 4.03 -8.43
CA ALA A 83 20.87 3.90 -7.00
C ALA A 83 19.38 3.64 -6.70
N SER A 84 19.12 2.78 -5.73
CA SER A 84 17.76 2.54 -5.26
C SER A 84 17.24 3.70 -4.42
N LEU A 85 15.93 3.97 -4.49
CA LEU A 85 15.24 4.88 -3.57
C LEU A 85 14.70 4.15 -2.34
N GLN A 86 14.61 2.81 -2.34
CA GLN A 86 14.19 2.04 -1.18
C GLN A 86 15.20 2.26 -0.04
N ARG A 87 14.66 2.63 1.14
CA ARG A 87 15.45 3.14 2.27
C ARG A 87 16.60 2.22 2.67
N THR A 88 16.30 0.96 2.97
CA THR A 88 17.30 0.00 3.46
C THR A 88 18.29 -0.38 2.37
N ALA A 89 17.82 -0.59 1.12
CA ALA A 89 18.71 -0.86 0.00
C ALA A 89 19.67 0.30 -0.26
N LYS A 90 19.17 1.54 -0.17
CA LYS A 90 20.00 2.76 -0.27
C LYS A 90 21.02 2.85 0.86
N ALA A 91 20.62 2.59 2.10
CA ALA A 91 21.53 2.58 3.26
C ALA A 91 22.60 1.49 3.13
N ASN A 92 22.25 0.35 2.55
CA ASN A 92 23.17 -0.77 2.30
C ASN A 92 23.98 -0.61 1.00
N GLY A 93 23.81 0.50 0.26
CA GLY A 93 24.50 0.75 -0.99
C GLY A 93 24.12 -0.18 -2.15
N LEU A 94 22.92 -0.78 -2.12
CA LEU A 94 22.42 -1.64 -3.21
C LEU A 94 21.83 -0.77 -4.33
N PRO A 95 22.42 -0.81 -5.54
CA PRO A 95 21.77 -0.24 -6.71
C PRO A 95 20.59 -1.11 -7.17
N ARG A 96 19.77 -0.60 -8.07
CA ARG A 96 18.69 -1.38 -8.70
C ARG A 96 19.25 -2.62 -9.38
N ILE A 97 20.27 -2.48 -10.23
CA ILE A 97 21.07 -3.57 -10.78
C ILE A 97 22.55 -3.18 -10.71
N LYS A 98 23.36 -4.06 -10.14
CA LYS A 98 24.82 -4.02 -10.15
C LYS A 98 25.33 -5.02 -11.17
N ALA A 99 25.91 -4.56 -12.26
CA ALA A 99 26.51 -5.44 -13.26
C ALA A 99 27.47 -6.44 -12.61
N PHE A 100 27.44 -7.69 -13.07
CA PHE A 100 28.21 -8.83 -12.57
C PHE A 100 27.86 -9.34 -11.17
N ARG A 101 26.83 -8.77 -10.50
CA ARG A 101 26.50 -9.08 -9.10
C ARG A 101 24.98 -9.12 -8.88
N SER A 102 24.39 -10.28 -9.15
CA SER A 102 22.95 -10.50 -8.90
C SER A 102 22.61 -10.41 -7.41
N ASP A 103 23.50 -10.93 -6.54
CA ASP A 103 23.41 -10.87 -5.07
C ASP A 103 23.44 -9.46 -4.49
N SER A 104 23.94 -8.49 -5.24
CA SER A 104 24.02 -7.08 -4.87
C SER A 104 23.11 -6.20 -5.72
N SER A 105 22.07 -6.78 -6.34
CA SER A 105 21.10 -6.11 -7.20
C SER A 105 19.71 -6.15 -6.58
N LEU A 106 19.18 -4.99 -6.15
CA LEU A 106 17.86 -4.91 -5.53
C LEU A 106 16.76 -5.50 -6.42
N PHE A 107 16.84 -5.28 -7.73
CA PHE A 107 15.87 -5.83 -8.69
C PHE A 107 15.77 -7.35 -8.62
N TYR A 108 16.91 -8.05 -8.53
CA TYR A 108 16.94 -9.50 -8.38
C TYR A 108 16.36 -9.94 -7.04
N HIS A 109 16.70 -9.27 -5.94
CA HIS A 109 16.12 -9.54 -4.62
C HIS A 109 14.60 -9.38 -4.62
N LYS A 110 14.08 -8.35 -5.29
CA LYS A 110 12.65 -8.11 -5.40
C LYS A 110 11.89 -9.20 -6.16
N MET A 111 12.54 -9.89 -7.09
CA MET A 111 11.95 -10.98 -7.88
C MET A 111 12.16 -12.37 -7.27
N ALA A 112 13.15 -12.53 -6.41
CA ALA A 112 13.54 -13.82 -5.86
C ALA A 112 12.68 -14.22 -4.66
N TRP A 113 11.56 -14.87 -4.90
CA TRP A 113 10.63 -15.36 -3.88
C TRP A 113 11.17 -16.60 -3.14
N ILE A 114 12.45 -16.63 -2.87
CA ILE A 114 13.13 -17.73 -2.21
C ILE A 114 13.32 -17.38 -0.73
N PRO A 115 12.90 -18.25 0.21
CA PRO A 115 13.15 -18.04 1.63
C PRO A 115 14.63 -17.77 1.92
N GLY A 116 14.91 -16.72 2.69
CA GLY A 116 16.29 -16.31 3.01
C GLY A 116 17.02 -15.51 1.94
N HIS A 117 16.49 -15.40 0.71
CA HIS A 117 17.08 -14.60 -0.35
C HIS A 117 16.60 -13.14 -0.35
N HIS A 118 15.32 -12.92 -0.02
CA HIS A 118 14.72 -11.61 0.14
C HIS A 118 14.66 -11.23 1.61
N SER A 119 15.22 -10.08 1.97
CA SER A 119 15.08 -9.50 3.29
C SER A 119 13.78 -8.68 3.36
N VAL A 120 13.03 -8.80 4.45
CA VAL A 120 11.88 -7.93 4.73
C VAL A 120 12.25 -6.44 4.74
N ASP A 121 13.51 -6.13 5.03
CA ASP A 121 14.02 -4.77 5.02
C ASP A 121 14.04 -4.13 3.63
N TYR A 122 13.98 -4.93 2.56
CA TYR A 122 13.88 -4.43 1.19
C TYR A 122 12.44 -4.21 0.72
N GLY A 123 11.47 -4.41 1.60
CA GLY A 123 10.04 -4.26 1.32
C GLY A 123 9.46 -5.42 0.50
N ASN A 124 8.28 -5.21 -0.09
CA ASN A 124 7.52 -6.29 -0.73
C ASN A 124 8.22 -6.90 -1.93
N LEU A 125 8.00 -8.22 -2.11
CA LEU A 125 8.40 -8.96 -3.31
C LEU A 125 7.63 -8.49 -4.54
N MET A 126 8.24 -8.60 -5.71
CA MET A 126 7.66 -8.23 -7.00
C MET A 126 7.53 -9.45 -7.93
N PRO A 127 6.48 -9.50 -8.73
CA PRO A 127 5.37 -8.55 -8.85
C PRO A 127 4.42 -8.61 -7.64
N MET A 128 4.01 -7.45 -7.16
CA MET A 128 3.02 -7.33 -6.09
C MET A 128 1.61 -7.72 -6.57
N GLY A 129 0.74 -8.09 -5.59
CA GLY A 129 -0.66 -8.42 -5.89
C GLY A 129 -0.81 -9.69 -6.72
N THR A 130 0.14 -10.61 -6.64
CA THR A 130 0.07 -11.93 -7.26
C THR A 130 0.39 -13.00 -6.23
N VAL A 131 -0.11 -14.22 -6.45
CA VAL A 131 0.26 -15.40 -5.64
C VAL A 131 1.50 -16.10 -6.15
N GLN A 132 2.00 -15.68 -7.29
CA GLN A 132 3.12 -16.31 -7.99
C GLN A 132 4.10 -15.23 -8.43
N GLY A 133 5.39 -15.48 -8.19
CA GLY A 133 6.47 -14.69 -8.76
C GLY A 133 6.64 -14.97 -10.26
N VAL A 134 7.75 -14.53 -10.79
CA VAL A 134 8.21 -14.96 -12.12
C VAL A 134 8.58 -16.43 -12.10
N THR A 135 8.66 -17.08 -13.28
CA THR A 135 9.11 -18.49 -13.35
C THR A 135 10.56 -18.63 -12.93
N ALA A 136 10.95 -19.81 -12.50
CA ALA A 136 12.34 -20.12 -12.16
C ALA A 136 13.27 -19.83 -13.36
N GLY A 137 12.82 -20.14 -14.57
CA GLY A 137 13.56 -19.83 -15.80
C GLY A 137 13.69 -18.33 -16.04
N GLN A 138 12.66 -17.54 -15.81
CA GLN A 138 12.70 -16.08 -15.92
C GLN A 138 13.65 -15.46 -14.90
N LEU A 139 13.58 -15.91 -13.65
CA LEU A 139 14.48 -15.45 -12.58
C LEU A 139 15.94 -15.81 -12.89
N GLU A 140 16.21 -17.03 -13.31
CA GLU A 140 17.55 -17.50 -13.68
C GLU A 140 18.08 -16.78 -14.93
N TYR A 141 17.21 -16.47 -15.91
CA TYR A 141 17.56 -15.70 -17.08
C TYR A 141 18.02 -14.29 -16.74
N VAL A 142 17.29 -13.63 -15.82
CA VAL A 142 17.69 -12.31 -15.30
C VAL A 142 18.98 -12.41 -14.49
N ARG A 143 19.12 -13.41 -13.64
CA ARG A 143 20.34 -13.61 -12.84
C ARG A 143 21.57 -13.72 -13.74
N ARG A 144 21.53 -14.60 -14.74
CA ARG A 144 22.65 -14.80 -15.69
C ARG A 144 22.94 -13.56 -16.52
N TRP A 145 21.91 -12.83 -16.92
CA TRP A 145 22.10 -11.55 -17.61
C TRP A 145 22.84 -10.53 -16.75
N ILE A 146 22.48 -10.40 -15.48
CA ILE A 146 23.19 -9.52 -14.54
C ILE A 146 24.63 -9.94 -14.39
N GLU A 147 24.89 -11.23 -14.20
CA GLU A 147 26.23 -11.78 -14.02
C GLU A 147 27.10 -11.71 -15.29
N ALA A 148 26.49 -11.69 -16.46
CA ALA A 148 27.16 -11.42 -17.72
C ALA A 148 27.44 -9.92 -17.97
N GLY A 149 27.17 -9.04 -16.97
CA GLY A 149 27.46 -7.61 -17.04
C GLY A 149 26.25 -6.74 -17.35
N ALA A 150 25.04 -7.28 -17.31
CA ALA A 150 23.79 -6.57 -17.56
C ALA A 150 23.79 -5.78 -18.88
N LEU A 151 24.29 -6.38 -19.95
CA LEU A 151 24.50 -5.73 -21.24
C LEU A 151 23.15 -5.35 -21.89
N ARG A 152 23.09 -4.15 -22.51
CA ARG A 152 21.90 -3.66 -23.23
C ARG A 152 21.63 -4.43 -24.51
N THR A 153 22.67 -4.85 -25.21
CA THR A 153 22.63 -5.52 -26.51
C THR A 153 23.36 -6.85 -26.49
N GLY A 154 23.08 -7.69 -27.46
CA GLY A 154 23.74 -8.99 -27.62
C GLY A 154 23.02 -10.14 -26.88
N HIS A 155 23.40 -11.36 -27.28
CA HIS A 155 22.87 -12.60 -26.71
C HIS A 155 23.91 -13.15 -25.72
N VAL A 156 23.70 -12.93 -24.43
CA VAL A 156 24.63 -13.34 -23.36
C VAL A 156 24.08 -14.45 -22.48
N VAL A 157 22.80 -14.83 -22.66
CA VAL A 157 22.15 -15.92 -21.93
C VAL A 157 21.39 -16.84 -22.90
N ASP A 158 21.56 -18.15 -22.72
CA ASP A 158 20.81 -19.14 -23.47
C ASP A 158 19.32 -19.13 -23.10
N THR A 159 18.47 -19.02 -24.11
CA THR A 159 17.01 -18.99 -23.96
C THR A 159 16.40 -20.31 -23.49
N LEU A 160 17.13 -21.43 -23.55
CA LEU A 160 16.70 -22.71 -23.01
C LEU A 160 16.36 -22.63 -21.53
N VAL A 161 17.00 -21.72 -20.80
CA VAL A 161 16.71 -21.45 -19.38
C VAL A 161 15.24 -21.07 -19.17
N LEU A 162 14.64 -20.34 -20.11
CA LEU A 162 13.24 -19.91 -20.03
C LEU A 162 12.22 -21.04 -20.13
N LYS A 163 12.64 -22.27 -20.50
CA LYS A 163 11.77 -23.45 -20.50
C LYS A 163 11.43 -23.97 -19.10
N ASP A 164 12.13 -23.51 -18.06
CA ASP A 164 11.79 -23.86 -16.69
C ASP A 164 10.57 -23.02 -16.22
N ASN A 165 9.41 -23.60 -16.44
CA ASN A 165 8.12 -23.00 -16.11
C ASN A 165 7.70 -23.19 -14.63
N ARG A 166 8.58 -23.77 -13.80
CA ARG A 166 8.27 -23.86 -12.37
C ARG A 166 8.08 -22.48 -11.81
N VAL A 167 6.95 -22.25 -11.16
CA VAL A 167 6.63 -20.98 -10.56
C VAL A 167 7.00 -21.02 -9.10
N GLN A 168 7.69 -19.99 -8.65
CA GLN A 168 7.95 -19.80 -7.23
C GLN A 168 6.70 -19.18 -6.62
N ALA A 169 5.88 -20.00 -5.96
CA ALA A 169 4.76 -19.51 -5.17
C ALA A 169 5.28 -18.89 -3.87
N ALA A 170 4.75 -17.76 -3.49
CA ALA A 170 4.94 -17.25 -2.14
C ALA A 170 4.35 -18.27 -1.17
N THR A 171 5.19 -18.85 -0.31
CA THR A 171 4.71 -19.75 0.75
C THR A 171 4.04 -18.91 1.82
N PHE A 172 2.75 -19.10 1.99
CA PHE A 172 2.01 -18.50 3.10
C PHE A 172 1.83 -19.55 4.20
N SER A 173 2.31 -19.23 5.39
CA SER A 173 2.00 -19.97 6.61
C SER A 173 1.08 -19.14 7.48
N PRO A 174 -0.12 -19.63 7.82
CA PRO A 174 -1.01 -18.94 8.75
C PRO A 174 -0.29 -18.58 10.04
N LEU A 175 -0.66 -17.44 10.62
CA LEU A 175 -0.14 -17.04 11.92
C LEU A 175 -0.65 -18.01 12.98
N ALA A 176 0.25 -18.63 13.75
CA ALA A 176 -0.15 -19.48 14.87
C ALA A 176 -0.86 -18.65 15.94
N ALA A 177 -1.91 -19.21 16.53
CA ALA A 177 -2.59 -18.57 17.65
C ALA A 177 -1.64 -18.40 18.87
N PRO A 178 -1.87 -17.38 19.73
CA PRO A 178 -1.08 -17.21 20.93
C PRO A 178 -1.09 -18.46 21.81
N THR A 179 0.09 -18.88 22.27
CA THR A 179 0.25 -19.97 23.26
C THR A 179 0.23 -19.45 24.70
N THR A 180 0.22 -18.14 24.88
CA THR A 180 0.08 -17.43 26.15
C THR A 180 -1.26 -16.71 26.22
N ALA A 181 -1.54 -15.98 27.29
CA ALA A 181 -2.75 -15.16 27.39
C ALA A 181 -2.88 -14.26 26.16
N GLY A 182 -3.93 -14.44 25.39
CA GLY A 182 -4.14 -13.72 24.14
C GLY A 182 -5.33 -14.22 23.34
N LEU A 183 -5.58 -13.58 22.22
CA LEU A 183 -6.68 -13.89 21.31
C LEU A 183 -6.17 -13.78 19.87
N GLN A 184 -6.57 -14.74 19.03
CA GLN A 184 -6.40 -14.64 17.57
C GLN A 184 -7.71 -14.17 16.93
N LEU A 185 -7.60 -13.13 16.14
CA LEU A 185 -8.63 -12.67 15.21
C LEU A 185 -8.30 -13.18 13.81
N LYS A 186 -9.33 -13.55 13.05
CA LYS A 186 -9.15 -14.10 11.71
C LYS A 186 -10.20 -13.53 10.75
N VAL A 187 -9.76 -13.22 9.53
CA VAL A 187 -10.61 -13.09 8.35
C VAL A 187 -10.37 -14.33 7.49
N ASP A 188 -11.40 -15.16 7.35
CA ASP A 188 -11.34 -16.41 6.60
C ASP A 188 -11.03 -16.17 5.13
N SER A 189 -10.53 -17.20 4.46
CA SER A 189 -10.13 -17.11 3.06
C SER A 189 -11.27 -16.65 2.15
N PHE A 190 -10.96 -15.72 1.25
CA PHE A 190 -11.87 -15.18 0.24
C PHE A 190 -11.13 -14.96 -1.08
N ALA A 191 -11.87 -14.95 -2.19
CA ALA A 191 -11.30 -14.68 -3.50
C ALA A 191 -11.35 -13.19 -3.82
N VAL A 192 -10.28 -12.68 -4.46
CA VAL A 192 -10.23 -11.37 -5.10
C VAL A 192 -10.12 -11.59 -6.60
N ALA A 193 -11.10 -11.13 -7.36
CA ALA A 193 -11.18 -11.33 -8.80
C ALA A 193 -9.94 -10.76 -9.53
N PRO A 194 -9.62 -11.29 -10.73
CA PRO A 194 -8.53 -10.75 -11.54
C PRO A 194 -8.66 -9.25 -11.77
N LEU A 195 -7.52 -8.52 -11.64
CA LEU A 195 -7.45 -7.07 -11.81
C LEU A 195 -8.43 -6.27 -10.95
N GLY A 196 -8.92 -6.89 -9.86
CA GLY A 196 -9.89 -6.30 -8.94
C GLY A 196 -9.31 -5.99 -7.57
N GLU A 197 -10.11 -5.37 -6.74
CA GLU A 197 -9.80 -5.14 -5.34
C GLU A 197 -10.97 -5.55 -4.45
N ARG A 198 -10.69 -5.94 -3.21
CA ARG A 198 -11.70 -6.16 -2.18
C ARG A 198 -11.26 -5.55 -0.87
N GLU A 199 -12.12 -4.78 -0.28
CA GLU A 199 -11.96 -4.25 1.06
C GLU A 199 -13.13 -4.69 1.92
N LEU A 200 -12.82 -5.47 2.95
CA LEU A 200 -13.79 -6.17 3.78
C LEU A 200 -13.71 -5.68 5.22
N PHE A 201 -14.86 -5.66 5.87
CA PHE A 201 -14.99 -5.52 7.31
C PHE A 201 -15.63 -6.76 7.92
N VAL A 202 -15.12 -7.20 9.07
CA VAL A 202 -15.72 -8.27 9.87
C VAL A 202 -15.68 -7.87 11.35
N ASN A 203 -16.85 -7.67 11.94
CA ASN A 203 -16.93 -7.36 13.37
C ASN A 203 -16.83 -8.64 14.19
N ARG A 204 -15.86 -8.71 15.10
CA ARG A 204 -15.65 -9.85 16.01
C ARG A 204 -15.84 -9.44 17.46
N ARG A 205 -16.76 -10.11 18.17
CA ARG A 205 -16.86 -9.98 19.62
C ARG A 205 -15.71 -10.70 20.27
N LEU A 206 -15.08 -10.05 21.27
CA LEU A 206 -13.92 -10.62 21.95
C LEU A 206 -14.30 -11.59 23.08
N GLY A 207 -15.55 -11.54 23.57
CA GLY A 207 -16.02 -12.38 24.66
C GLY A 207 -15.38 -12.06 26.03
N ASN A 208 -14.71 -10.91 26.13
CA ASN A 208 -14.01 -10.50 27.35
C ASN A 208 -14.99 -9.90 28.37
N ALA A 209 -15.25 -10.61 29.45
CA ALA A 209 -16.12 -10.13 30.55
C ALA A 209 -15.48 -8.97 31.33
N THR A 210 -14.17 -8.82 31.28
CA THR A 210 -13.39 -7.77 31.94
C THR A 210 -12.48 -7.06 30.95
N ASP A 211 -11.94 -5.91 31.36
CA ASP A 211 -10.92 -5.20 30.59
C ASP A 211 -9.74 -6.11 30.31
N GLN A 212 -9.23 -6.04 29.09
CA GLN A 212 -7.99 -6.69 28.65
C GLN A 212 -6.91 -5.65 28.41
N TYR A 213 -5.66 -6.02 28.66
CA TYR A 213 -4.50 -5.15 28.50
C TYR A 213 -3.54 -5.75 27.49
N VAL A 214 -3.48 -5.16 26.32
CA VAL A 214 -2.71 -5.63 25.16
C VAL A 214 -1.29 -5.10 25.24
N THR A 215 -0.32 -6.01 25.28
CA THR A 215 1.12 -5.70 25.33
C THR A 215 1.85 -5.95 24.02
N ARG A 216 1.25 -6.75 23.12
CA ARG A 216 1.80 -7.04 21.80
C ARG A 216 0.67 -7.25 20.79
N ILE A 217 0.88 -6.78 19.59
CA ILE A 217 0.00 -6.97 18.44
C ILE A 217 0.84 -7.56 17.33
N GLU A 218 0.41 -8.69 16.80
CA GLU A 218 1.08 -9.36 15.69
C GLU A 218 0.05 -9.65 14.60
N SER A 219 0.38 -9.36 13.33
CA SER A 219 -0.52 -9.69 12.23
C SER A 219 0.22 -10.33 11.09
N ARG A 220 -0.53 -11.14 10.31
CA ARG A 220 -0.04 -11.75 9.08
C ARG A 220 -1.16 -11.83 8.07
N MET A 221 -0.86 -11.41 6.85
CA MET A 221 -1.77 -11.45 5.71
C MET A 221 -1.15 -12.25 4.57
N ARG A 222 -2.00 -12.86 3.75
CA ARG A 222 -1.54 -13.47 2.49
C ARG A 222 -0.93 -12.41 1.57
N PRO A 223 0.01 -12.81 0.69
CA PRO A 223 0.54 -11.93 -0.36
C PRO A 223 -0.58 -11.30 -1.20
N GLY A 224 -0.36 -10.05 -1.62
CA GLY A 224 -1.37 -9.24 -2.33
C GLY A 224 -2.26 -8.41 -1.41
N SER A 225 -2.04 -8.49 -0.10
CA SER A 225 -2.68 -7.59 0.87
C SER A 225 -2.12 -6.18 0.78
N HIS A 226 -3.00 -5.20 1.02
CA HIS A 226 -2.62 -3.80 1.18
C HIS A 226 -2.53 -3.43 2.67
N HIS A 227 -3.58 -3.74 3.45
CA HIS A 227 -3.58 -3.50 4.89
C HIS A 227 -4.48 -4.46 5.68
N LEU A 228 -4.19 -4.54 6.98
CA LEU A 228 -5.08 -5.02 8.03
C LEU A 228 -5.19 -3.95 9.11
N LEU A 229 -6.40 -3.48 9.39
CA LEU A 229 -6.68 -2.51 10.43
C LEU A 229 -7.71 -3.07 11.42
N LEU A 230 -7.52 -2.74 12.69
CA LEU A 230 -8.43 -3.09 13.76
C LEU A 230 -9.03 -1.81 14.33
N TYR A 231 -10.35 -1.77 14.43
CA TYR A 231 -11.07 -0.65 14.99
C TYR A 231 -11.92 -1.06 16.16
N THR A 232 -11.92 -0.26 17.20
CA THR A 232 -12.99 -0.24 18.22
C THR A 232 -14.08 0.74 17.78
N PHE A 233 -15.12 0.87 18.58
CA PHE A 233 -16.19 1.83 18.34
C PHE A 233 -16.18 2.90 19.44
N ASP A 234 -16.51 4.16 19.07
CA ASP A 234 -16.68 5.22 20.06
C ASP A 234 -17.92 4.94 20.92
N GLU A 235 -17.67 4.48 22.15
CA GLU A 235 -18.71 4.15 23.11
C GLU A 235 -19.46 5.39 23.64
N ARG A 236 -18.91 6.58 23.43
CA ARG A 236 -19.51 7.86 23.86
C ARG A 236 -20.48 8.39 22.83
N ASN A 237 -20.26 8.08 21.56
CA ASN A 237 -21.14 8.51 20.47
C ASN A 237 -22.32 7.55 20.33
N ARG A 238 -23.52 7.98 20.74
CA ARG A 238 -24.77 7.22 20.66
C ARG A 238 -25.75 7.75 19.62
N THR A 239 -25.32 8.68 18.78
CA THR A 239 -26.14 9.21 17.69
C THR A 239 -26.00 8.35 16.44
N PHE A 240 -26.98 8.43 15.51
CA PHE A 240 -26.88 7.74 14.23
C PHE A 240 -25.65 8.28 13.44
N PRO A 241 -24.87 7.41 12.79
CA PRO A 241 -24.99 5.94 12.68
C PRO A 241 -24.38 5.17 13.86
N CYS A 242 -23.75 5.80 14.84
CA CYS A 242 -22.94 5.14 15.89
C CYS A 242 -23.77 4.42 16.96
N ASN A 243 -25.05 4.63 16.98
CA ASN A 243 -25.99 3.84 17.81
C ASN A 243 -26.28 2.45 17.23
N ILE A 244 -25.85 2.18 15.98
CA ILE A 244 -26.03 0.89 15.29
C ILE A 244 -24.66 0.20 15.21
N ARG A 245 -24.55 -0.99 15.83
CA ARG A 245 -23.36 -1.82 15.69
C ARG A 245 -23.49 -2.73 14.48
N PRO A 246 -22.41 -2.96 13.72
CA PRO A 246 -22.44 -3.91 12.62
C PRO A 246 -22.70 -5.33 13.13
N PRO A 247 -23.34 -6.20 12.35
CA PRO A 247 -23.57 -7.58 12.73
C PRO A 247 -22.25 -8.29 12.98
N THR A 248 -22.24 -9.16 14.00
CA THR A 248 -21.06 -9.96 14.38
C THR A 248 -20.90 -11.10 13.38
N ASP A 249 -19.65 -11.39 13.03
CA ASP A 249 -19.22 -12.51 12.15
C ASP A 249 -19.78 -12.46 10.72
N VAL A 250 -20.29 -11.31 10.32
CA VAL A 250 -20.75 -11.07 8.94
C VAL A 250 -19.69 -10.28 8.17
N VAL A 251 -19.29 -10.85 7.03
CA VAL A 251 -18.39 -10.17 6.10
C VAL A 251 -19.14 -9.06 5.38
N ARG A 252 -18.64 -7.84 5.46
CA ARG A 252 -19.18 -6.65 4.80
C ARG A 252 -18.17 -6.14 3.80
N ASP A 253 -18.46 -6.25 2.51
CA ASP A 253 -17.65 -5.64 1.46
C ASP A 253 -18.06 -4.17 1.32
N ILE A 254 -17.07 -3.25 1.28
CA ILE A 254 -17.37 -1.82 1.07
C ILE A 254 -17.75 -1.50 -0.37
N ARG A 255 -17.61 -2.46 -1.28
CA ARG A 255 -18.03 -2.35 -2.68
C ARG A 255 -19.13 -3.33 -3.01
N ASN A 256 -20.02 -2.90 -3.86
CA ASN A 256 -20.99 -3.75 -4.53
C ASN A 256 -20.30 -4.55 -5.65
N ARG A 257 -21.00 -5.55 -6.19
CA ARG A 257 -20.46 -6.39 -7.28
C ARG A 257 -20.17 -5.63 -8.57
N ASP A 258 -20.80 -4.48 -8.77
CA ASP A 258 -20.58 -3.57 -9.91
C ASP A 258 -19.43 -2.58 -9.68
N GLY A 259 -18.72 -2.69 -8.55
CA GLY A 259 -17.60 -1.82 -8.16
C GLY A 259 -18.02 -0.51 -7.47
N THR A 260 -19.30 -0.18 -7.39
CA THR A 260 -19.79 1.01 -6.67
C THR A 260 -19.67 0.83 -5.17
N LEU A 261 -19.58 1.96 -4.43
CA LEU A 261 -19.46 1.92 -2.97
C LEU A 261 -20.78 1.44 -2.31
N ASN A 262 -20.67 0.52 -1.37
CA ASN A 262 -21.78 0.07 -0.54
C ASN A 262 -21.88 0.95 0.71
N ILE A 263 -22.66 2.00 0.61
CA ILE A 263 -22.81 3.01 1.68
C ILE A 263 -23.29 2.40 2.99
N ILE A 264 -24.17 1.38 2.93
CA ILE A 264 -24.70 0.71 4.14
C ILE A 264 -23.56 0.01 4.91
N ASN A 265 -22.71 -0.72 4.19
CA ASN A 265 -21.58 -1.40 4.79
C ASN A 265 -20.50 -0.43 5.32
N MET A 266 -20.45 0.79 4.79
CA MET A 266 -19.53 1.85 5.20
C MET A 266 -20.03 2.67 6.41
N LEU A 267 -21.32 2.67 6.72
CA LEU A 267 -21.87 3.47 7.83
C LEU A 267 -21.12 3.31 9.16
N PRO A 268 -20.71 2.08 9.58
CA PRO A 268 -19.98 1.91 10.84
C PRO A 268 -18.62 2.62 10.88
N MET A 269 -18.01 2.91 9.71
CA MET A 269 -16.71 3.57 9.61
C MET A 269 -16.71 4.96 10.25
N ALA A 270 -17.85 5.68 10.23
CA ALA A 270 -18.01 6.97 10.90
C ALA A 270 -17.82 6.90 12.43
N CYS A 271 -17.84 5.69 13.00
CA CYS A 271 -17.81 5.44 14.44
C CYS A 271 -16.55 4.68 14.87
N HIS A 272 -15.67 4.41 13.93
CA HIS A 272 -14.44 3.69 14.19
C HIS A 272 -13.45 4.54 15.01
N VAL A 273 -12.85 3.89 15.98
CA VAL A 273 -11.68 4.40 16.69
C VAL A 273 -10.53 3.44 16.36
N TYR A 274 -9.48 3.97 15.74
CA TYR A 274 -8.30 3.17 15.43
C TYR A 274 -7.77 2.48 16.69
N PHE A 275 -7.53 1.18 16.58
CA PHE A 275 -6.96 0.39 17.66
C PHE A 275 -5.56 -0.08 17.31
N ALA A 276 -5.40 -0.70 16.13
CA ALA A 276 -4.13 -1.20 15.62
C ALA A 276 -4.20 -1.36 14.12
N GLY A 277 -3.04 -1.54 13.48
CA GLY A 277 -3.02 -1.85 12.05
C GLY A 277 -1.64 -2.02 11.48
N ALA A 278 -1.60 -2.72 10.36
CA ALA A 278 -0.42 -2.98 9.56
C ALA A 278 -0.72 -2.67 8.09
N MET A 279 0.20 -1.95 7.47
CA MET A 279 0.20 -1.67 6.02
C MET A 279 1.20 -2.59 5.29
N THR A 280 1.68 -3.63 5.98
CA THR A 280 2.60 -4.65 5.45
C THR A 280 2.04 -6.02 5.75
N PRO A 281 2.36 -7.07 4.96
CA PRO A 281 1.86 -8.42 5.16
C PRO A 281 2.16 -9.02 6.54
N ASP A 282 3.30 -8.68 7.11
CA ASP A 282 3.71 -9.09 8.45
C ASP A 282 3.96 -7.86 9.33
N PHE A 283 3.47 -7.92 10.57
CA PHE A 283 3.64 -6.86 11.56
C PHE A 283 3.76 -7.46 12.96
N ASP A 284 4.69 -6.97 13.76
CA ASP A 284 4.86 -7.34 15.17
C ASP A 284 5.22 -6.07 15.96
N TYR A 285 4.27 -5.59 16.75
CA TYR A 285 4.46 -4.43 17.61
C TYR A 285 4.37 -4.82 19.08
N ARG A 286 5.35 -4.42 19.88
CA ARG A 286 5.41 -4.65 21.31
C ARG A 286 5.45 -3.33 22.05
N PHE A 287 4.54 -3.17 22.99
CA PHE A 287 4.58 -2.05 23.92
C PHE A 287 5.78 -2.20 24.86
N PRO A 288 6.37 -1.08 25.34
CA PRO A 288 7.41 -1.14 26.36
C PRO A 288 6.95 -1.88 27.63
N PRO A 289 7.87 -2.45 28.42
CA PRO A 289 7.54 -3.09 29.68
C PRO A 289 6.68 -2.18 30.59
N GLY A 290 5.62 -2.72 31.14
CA GLY A 290 4.67 -1.98 31.98
C GLY A 290 3.69 -1.09 31.22
N VAL A 291 3.75 -1.04 29.88
CA VAL A 291 2.80 -0.29 29.05
C VAL A 291 1.87 -1.26 28.33
N ALA A 292 0.58 -0.96 28.31
CA ALA A 292 -0.40 -1.75 27.59
C ALA A 292 -1.53 -0.88 27.05
N LEU A 293 -2.10 -1.30 25.91
CA LEU A 293 -3.31 -0.71 25.34
C LEU A 293 -4.55 -1.39 25.95
N ARG A 294 -5.49 -0.62 26.46
CA ARG A 294 -6.70 -1.15 27.09
C ARG A 294 -7.76 -1.50 26.04
N LEU A 295 -8.32 -2.71 26.14
CA LEU A 295 -9.57 -3.13 25.53
C LEU A 295 -10.64 -3.25 26.61
N PRO A 296 -11.68 -2.41 26.57
CA PRO A 296 -12.76 -2.46 27.57
C PRO A 296 -13.48 -3.82 27.62
N ALA A 297 -14.11 -4.12 28.74
CA ALA A 297 -14.99 -5.28 28.85
C ALA A 297 -16.09 -5.27 27.77
N ASN A 298 -16.47 -6.46 27.33
CA ASN A 298 -17.49 -6.68 26.29
C ASN A 298 -17.21 -5.96 24.95
N SER A 299 -15.93 -5.73 24.63
CA SER A 299 -15.51 -5.11 23.38
C SER A 299 -15.76 -5.99 22.16
N SER A 300 -15.88 -5.35 21.03
CA SER A 300 -15.73 -5.97 19.71
C SER A 300 -14.69 -5.18 18.92
N LEU A 301 -14.05 -5.87 17.96
CA LEU A 301 -13.15 -5.25 16.99
C LEU A 301 -13.72 -5.43 15.59
N ASP A 302 -13.80 -4.35 14.84
CA ASP A 302 -14.10 -4.38 13.42
C ASP A 302 -12.79 -4.53 12.66
N ILE A 303 -12.61 -5.68 12.03
CA ILE A 303 -11.39 -6.03 11.31
C ILE A 303 -11.56 -5.58 9.88
N ASN A 304 -10.72 -4.69 9.42
CA ASN A 304 -10.65 -4.25 8.04
C ASN A 304 -9.47 -4.92 7.33
N VAL A 305 -9.70 -5.53 6.19
CA VAL A 305 -8.66 -6.05 5.32
C VAL A 305 -8.88 -5.58 3.90
N HIS A 306 -7.81 -5.15 3.25
CA HIS A 306 -7.84 -4.69 1.86
C HIS A 306 -6.82 -5.47 1.03
N TYR A 307 -7.28 -5.99 -0.10
CA TYR A 307 -6.49 -6.74 -1.06
C TYR A 307 -6.66 -6.16 -2.46
N VAL A 308 -5.56 -6.05 -3.18
CA VAL A 308 -5.52 -5.58 -4.57
C VAL A 308 -4.91 -6.66 -5.44
N ASN A 309 -5.71 -7.24 -6.31
CA ASN A 309 -5.26 -8.27 -7.27
C ASN A 309 -4.84 -7.62 -8.59
N ARG A 310 -3.54 -7.61 -8.85
CA ARG A 310 -2.97 -7.09 -10.11
C ARG A 310 -2.66 -8.22 -11.12
N SER A 311 -3.06 -9.45 -10.81
CA SER A 311 -2.85 -10.62 -11.66
C SER A 311 -4.07 -10.95 -12.53
N PRO A 312 -3.89 -11.72 -13.63
CA PRO A 312 -5.01 -12.19 -14.46
C PRO A 312 -5.73 -13.42 -13.88
N ALA A 313 -5.36 -13.88 -12.67
CA ALA A 313 -5.98 -15.02 -11.98
C ALA A 313 -6.57 -14.57 -10.63
N ASP A 314 -7.46 -15.37 -10.05
CA ASP A 314 -7.98 -15.12 -8.71
C ASP A 314 -6.86 -15.12 -7.67
N LEU A 315 -6.92 -14.16 -6.75
CA LEU A 315 -6.01 -14.02 -5.62
C LEU A 315 -6.73 -14.45 -4.33
N PRO A 316 -6.22 -15.42 -3.56
CA PRO A 316 -6.79 -15.74 -2.26
C PRO A 316 -6.35 -14.70 -1.21
N GLY A 317 -7.30 -14.04 -0.56
CA GLY A 317 -7.07 -13.23 0.63
C GLY A 317 -7.32 -14.03 1.90
N GLU A 318 -6.55 -13.77 2.95
CA GLU A 318 -6.74 -14.32 4.31
C GLU A 318 -5.86 -13.51 5.27
N ALA A 319 -6.35 -13.23 6.47
CA ALA A 319 -5.61 -12.40 7.41
C ALA A 319 -5.80 -12.87 8.86
N PHE A 320 -4.74 -12.69 9.64
CA PHE A 320 -4.68 -13.04 11.05
C PHE A 320 -4.14 -11.87 11.86
N ALA A 321 -4.68 -11.67 13.07
CA ALA A 321 -4.12 -10.76 14.06
C ALA A 321 -4.14 -11.42 15.43
N ASN A 322 -3.02 -11.45 16.12
CA ASN A 322 -2.88 -11.89 17.50
C ASN A 322 -2.78 -10.68 18.41
N LEU A 323 -3.58 -10.69 19.47
CA LEU A 323 -3.49 -9.76 20.58
C LEU A 323 -2.98 -10.54 21.79
N TYR A 324 -1.88 -10.09 22.38
CA TYR A 324 -1.30 -10.72 23.56
C TYR A 324 -1.62 -9.88 24.80
N PHE A 325 -2.13 -10.52 25.84
CA PHE A 325 -2.64 -9.88 27.03
C PHE A 325 -1.68 -10.01 28.22
N THR A 326 -1.83 -9.11 29.15
CA THR A 326 -1.23 -9.18 30.48
C THR A 326 -2.25 -8.84 31.56
N ASP A 327 -1.98 -9.27 32.78
CA ASP A 327 -2.81 -8.90 33.94
C ASP A 327 -2.71 -7.41 34.26
N ARG A 328 -3.79 -6.82 34.75
CA ARG A 328 -3.81 -5.39 35.14
C ARG A 328 -2.69 -5.05 36.13
N ALA A 329 -2.32 -5.98 37.02
CA ALA A 329 -1.26 -5.78 38.00
C ALA A 329 0.12 -5.50 37.39
N ASN A 330 0.34 -5.96 36.16
CA ASN A 330 1.60 -5.74 35.42
C ASN A 330 1.61 -4.43 34.63
N VAL A 331 0.50 -3.69 34.60
CA VAL A 331 0.36 -2.46 33.80
C VAL A 331 0.60 -1.24 34.69
N GLN A 332 1.70 -0.55 34.45
CA GLN A 332 2.04 0.72 35.07
C GLN A 332 1.38 1.90 34.35
N THR A 333 1.36 1.83 33.01
CA THR A 333 0.84 2.90 32.14
C THR A 333 -0.11 2.32 31.09
N VAL A 334 -1.28 2.93 30.99
CA VAL A 334 -2.26 2.60 29.94
C VAL A 334 -2.01 3.52 28.75
N ALA A 335 -1.61 2.92 27.62
CA ALA A 335 -1.46 3.62 26.34
C ALA A 335 -2.83 3.92 25.71
N ARG A 336 -2.84 4.93 24.86
CA ARG A 336 -3.95 5.31 23.99
C ARG A 336 -3.49 5.37 22.54
N THR A 337 -4.41 5.21 21.62
CA THR A 337 -4.16 5.45 20.21
C THR A 337 -4.15 6.94 19.91
N LEU A 338 -3.32 7.33 18.94
CA LEU A 338 -3.36 8.65 18.32
C LEU A 338 -4.08 8.54 16.98
N ASN A 339 -4.93 9.52 16.70
CA ASN A 339 -5.61 9.69 15.43
C ASN A 339 -5.80 11.20 15.22
N TYR A 340 -4.89 11.80 14.48
CA TYR A 340 -4.93 13.23 14.14
C TYR A 340 -5.18 13.37 12.64
N ALA A 341 -6.37 13.76 12.25
CA ALA A 341 -6.79 13.91 10.87
C ALA A 341 -6.93 15.38 10.48
N ASN A 342 -6.34 15.76 9.35
CA ASN A 342 -6.63 17.00 8.66
C ASN A 342 -7.72 16.73 7.63
N GLN A 343 -8.92 17.26 7.87
CA GLN A 343 -10.04 17.15 6.95
C GLN A 343 -10.14 18.34 5.98
N ASP A 344 -9.32 19.36 6.17
CA ASP A 344 -9.31 20.57 5.34
C ASP A 344 -8.42 20.35 4.09
N ILE A 345 -8.73 19.32 3.31
CA ILE A 345 -8.01 18.99 2.07
C ILE A 345 -8.80 19.51 0.88
N ALA A 346 -8.15 20.30 0.04
CA ALA A 346 -8.67 20.73 -1.26
C ALA A 346 -7.50 20.82 -2.24
N LEU A 347 -7.36 19.81 -3.10
CA LEU A 347 -6.27 19.70 -4.07
C LEU A 347 -6.79 20.12 -5.45
N PRO A 348 -6.39 21.27 -5.99
CA PRO A 348 -6.80 21.71 -7.32
C PRO A 348 -6.41 20.70 -8.41
N PRO A 349 -7.17 20.63 -9.53
CA PRO A 349 -6.86 19.73 -10.63
C PRO A 349 -5.50 20.06 -11.25
N ARG A 350 -4.78 19.00 -11.69
CA ARG A 350 -3.50 19.11 -12.39
C ARG A 350 -2.43 19.90 -11.64
N GLN A 351 -2.46 19.87 -10.31
CA GLN A 351 -1.54 20.66 -9.49
C GLN A 351 -0.88 19.82 -8.39
N ARG A 352 0.41 20.11 -8.16
CA ARG A 352 1.14 19.65 -6.97
C ARG A 352 0.93 20.64 -5.83
N THR A 353 0.46 20.14 -4.68
CA THR A 353 0.09 20.95 -3.53
C THR A 353 0.72 20.41 -2.26
N THR A 354 1.17 21.30 -1.37
CA THR A 354 1.64 20.92 -0.03
C THR A 354 0.79 21.60 1.02
N HIS A 355 0.21 20.81 1.93
CA HIS A 355 -0.52 21.33 3.10
C HIS A 355 0.29 21.08 4.37
N THR A 356 0.05 21.92 5.35
CA THR A 356 0.61 21.80 6.70
C THR A 356 -0.53 21.93 7.71
N LYS A 357 -0.66 20.95 8.61
CA LYS A 357 -1.63 20.98 9.72
C LYS A 357 -0.93 20.83 11.05
N VAL A 358 -1.30 21.65 12.02
CA VAL A 358 -0.73 21.67 13.36
C VAL A 358 -1.71 21.06 14.35
N PHE A 359 -1.24 20.08 15.12
CA PHE A 359 -2.00 19.41 16.17
C PHE A 359 -1.32 19.68 17.51
N THR A 360 -1.77 20.73 18.21
CA THR A 360 -1.18 21.15 19.48
C THR A 360 -1.55 20.18 20.59
N MET A 361 -0.57 19.81 21.41
CA MET A 361 -0.77 18.95 22.58
C MET A 361 -1.39 19.77 23.72
N PRO A 362 -2.59 19.41 24.19
CA PRO A 362 -3.22 20.11 25.31
C PRO A 362 -2.56 19.79 26.66
N THR A 363 -1.89 18.63 26.74
CA THR A 363 -1.19 18.14 27.93
C THR A 363 0.08 17.45 27.52
N ARG A 364 0.98 17.24 28.49
CA ARG A 364 2.16 16.42 28.27
C ARG A 364 1.77 15.06 27.73
N THR A 365 2.39 14.68 26.62
CA THR A 365 2.09 13.43 25.89
C THR A 365 3.41 12.74 25.54
N THR A 366 3.52 11.47 25.91
CA THR A 366 4.66 10.63 25.56
C THR A 366 4.27 9.72 24.39
N ILE A 367 4.88 9.93 23.22
CA ILE A 367 4.58 9.20 21.99
C ILE A 367 5.54 8.03 21.86
N LEU A 368 4.99 6.83 21.68
CA LEU A 368 5.71 5.56 21.55
C LEU A 368 6.11 5.27 20.11
N GLY A 369 5.23 5.57 19.17
CA GLY A 369 5.46 5.37 17.75
C GLY A 369 4.41 6.06 16.89
N LEU A 370 4.76 6.32 15.62
CA LEU A 370 3.93 7.02 14.66
C LEU A 370 3.95 6.33 13.30
N THR A 371 2.86 6.48 12.59
CA THR A 371 2.73 6.20 11.15
C THR A 371 1.83 7.25 10.52
N SER A 372 1.80 7.28 9.19
CA SER A 372 0.97 8.20 8.42
C SER A 372 -0.03 7.46 7.54
N HIS A 373 -1.07 8.17 7.12
CA HIS A 373 -1.98 7.68 6.09
C HIS A 373 -2.32 8.80 5.12
N MET A 374 -2.14 8.52 3.85
CA MET A 374 -2.55 9.33 2.69
C MET A 374 -2.98 8.37 1.58
N HIS A 375 -3.65 8.86 0.55
CA HIS A 375 -4.04 8.04 -0.59
C HIS A 375 -3.11 8.22 -1.80
N ALA A 376 -3.55 7.73 -2.95
CA ALA A 376 -2.73 7.51 -4.14
C ALA A 376 -2.11 8.75 -4.80
N LEU A 377 -2.61 9.96 -4.51
CA LEU A 377 -2.01 11.20 -5.02
C LEU A 377 -0.89 11.71 -4.11
N GLY A 378 -0.73 11.10 -2.91
CA GLY A 378 0.31 11.45 -1.96
C GLY A 378 1.70 11.09 -2.46
N GLU A 379 2.62 12.05 -2.44
CA GLU A 379 4.02 11.86 -2.81
C GLU A 379 4.95 11.83 -1.59
N ARG A 380 4.58 12.58 -0.54
CA ARG A 380 5.41 12.70 0.66
C ARG A 380 4.58 13.11 1.86
N PHE A 381 4.76 12.43 2.97
CA PHE A 381 4.20 12.75 4.27
C PHE A 381 5.35 12.94 5.27
N GLU A 382 5.43 14.11 5.91
CA GLU A 382 6.32 14.34 7.03
C GLU A 382 5.52 14.56 8.31
N ILE A 383 6.01 14.01 9.42
CA ILE A 383 5.57 14.40 10.75
C ILE A 383 6.72 15.12 11.41
N ARG A 384 6.46 16.34 11.88
CA ARG A 384 7.41 17.13 12.63
C ARG A 384 6.93 17.33 14.05
N VAL A 385 7.85 17.45 14.97
CA VAL A 385 7.60 17.98 16.31
C VAL A 385 7.91 19.47 16.26
N ARG A 386 6.92 20.29 16.60
CA ARG A 386 7.09 21.73 16.83
C ARG A 386 7.05 21.98 18.31
N ARG A 387 8.11 22.58 18.86
CA ARG A 387 8.18 23.00 20.26
C ARG A 387 7.41 24.32 20.46
N ALA A 388 7.00 24.59 21.70
CA ALA A 388 6.30 25.84 22.03
C ALA A 388 7.13 27.11 21.70
N ASN A 389 8.46 27.01 21.63
CA ASN A 389 9.34 28.08 21.19
C ASN A 389 9.46 28.20 19.65
N GLY A 390 8.72 27.41 18.88
CA GLY A 390 8.72 27.42 17.43
C GLY A 390 9.76 26.53 16.74
N ALA A 391 10.69 25.90 17.47
CA ALA A 391 11.68 25.00 16.88
C ALA A 391 10.99 23.74 16.31
N GLU A 392 11.34 23.33 15.09
CA GLU A 392 10.79 22.14 14.43
C GLU A 392 11.86 21.09 14.19
N THR A 393 11.48 19.81 14.34
CA THR A 393 12.30 18.66 14.02
C THR A 393 11.45 17.61 13.32
N THR A 394 11.87 17.13 12.15
CA THR A 394 11.23 16.02 11.45
C THR A 394 11.52 14.71 12.17
N VAL A 395 10.47 13.98 12.56
CA VAL A 395 10.57 12.71 13.30
C VAL A 395 10.12 11.51 12.50
N TYR A 396 9.43 11.77 11.37
CA TYR A 396 8.91 10.73 10.49
C TYR A 396 8.83 11.25 9.06
N VAL A 397 9.15 10.41 8.08
CA VAL A 397 8.99 10.69 6.65
C VAL A 397 8.51 9.44 5.96
N ASN A 398 7.45 9.58 5.19
CA ASN A 398 6.91 8.55 4.32
C ASN A 398 6.79 9.06 2.88
N THR A 399 7.20 8.26 1.91
CA THR A 399 7.04 8.49 0.46
C THR A 399 6.32 7.35 -0.24
N ASP A 400 5.84 6.36 0.54
CA ASP A 400 5.08 5.21 0.08
C ASP A 400 3.68 5.26 0.70
N TRP A 401 2.69 5.78 -0.05
CA TRP A 401 1.33 5.89 0.45
C TRP A 401 0.67 4.52 0.67
N GLU A 402 1.11 3.49 -0.06
CA GLU A 402 0.57 2.14 0.02
C GLU A 402 1.06 1.38 1.27
N HIS A 403 2.34 1.60 1.65
CA HIS A 403 2.99 0.87 2.74
C HIS A 403 3.76 1.83 3.65
N PRO A 404 3.07 2.74 4.37
CA PRO A 404 3.72 3.62 5.33
C PRO A 404 4.34 2.80 6.46
N ASP A 405 5.62 3.05 6.73
CA ASP A 405 6.31 2.43 7.85
C ASP A 405 5.69 2.87 9.18
N PHE A 406 5.67 1.97 10.17
CA PHE A 406 5.43 2.34 11.55
C PHE A 406 6.79 2.60 12.24
N THR A 407 7.06 3.85 12.58
CA THR A 407 8.27 4.22 13.31
C THR A 407 8.06 4.02 14.80
N ASN A 408 8.71 3.01 15.37
CA ASN A 408 8.76 2.78 16.80
C ASN A 408 9.94 3.57 17.39
N PHE A 409 9.69 4.44 18.36
CA PHE A 409 10.74 5.26 18.97
C PHE A 409 11.44 4.49 20.09
N ALA A 410 12.70 4.13 19.88
CA ALA A 410 13.53 3.47 20.91
C ALA A 410 13.59 4.30 22.22
N THR A 411 13.62 5.63 22.08
CA THR A 411 13.37 6.58 23.17
C THR A 411 12.07 7.31 22.85
N PRO A 412 11.00 7.14 23.64
CA PRO A 412 9.72 7.78 23.38
C PRO A 412 9.85 9.31 23.27
N LEU A 413 9.08 9.89 22.34
CA LEU A 413 9.05 11.35 22.15
C LEU A 413 8.17 11.99 23.21
N VAL A 414 8.73 12.89 23.99
CA VAL A 414 7.97 13.67 24.98
C VAL A 414 7.62 15.03 24.37
N LEU A 415 6.35 15.33 24.29
CA LEU A 415 5.78 16.62 23.94
C LEU A 415 5.16 17.22 25.19
N GLU A 416 5.53 18.45 25.54
CA GLU A 416 4.92 19.19 26.64
C GLU A 416 3.62 19.88 26.16
N ALA A 417 2.81 20.38 27.10
CA ALA A 417 1.66 21.19 26.75
C ALA A 417 2.11 22.41 25.94
N GLY A 418 1.44 22.64 24.78
CA GLY A 418 1.81 23.70 23.84
C GLY A 418 2.78 23.28 22.74
N ASP A 419 3.48 22.15 22.88
CA ASP A 419 4.17 21.53 21.73
C ASP A 419 3.14 20.98 20.73
N ALA A 420 3.56 20.65 19.52
CA ALA A 420 2.65 20.12 18.51
C ALA A 420 3.29 19.02 17.65
N LEU A 421 2.45 18.11 17.16
CA LEU A 421 2.73 17.37 15.92
C LEU A 421 2.28 18.21 14.74
N VAL A 422 3.09 18.19 13.69
CA VAL A 422 2.79 18.92 12.44
C VAL A 422 2.83 17.94 11.31
N SER A 423 1.72 17.73 10.61
CA SER A 423 1.74 17.03 9.32
C SER A 423 2.14 18.00 8.23
N VAL A 424 3.03 17.58 7.34
CA VAL A 424 3.38 18.29 6.11
C VAL A 424 3.25 17.28 4.98
N VAL A 425 2.19 17.42 4.19
CA VAL A 425 1.86 16.43 3.16
C VAL A 425 1.88 17.08 1.79
N THR A 426 2.56 16.44 0.86
CA THR A 426 2.63 16.85 -0.54
C THR A 426 1.88 15.84 -1.39
N TRP A 427 0.94 16.33 -2.18
CA TRP A 427 0.19 15.57 -3.18
C TRP A 427 0.45 16.10 -4.58
N ASN A 428 0.26 15.23 -5.56
CA ASN A 428 0.24 15.59 -6.98
C ASN A 428 -1.11 15.17 -7.57
N ASN A 429 -2.05 16.10 -7.61
CA ASN A 429 -3.34 15.83 -8.21
C ASN A 429 -3.23 15.81 -9.74
N ILE A 430 -3.11 14.61 -10.29
CA ILE A 430 -3.04 14.36 -11.74
C ILE A 430 -4.43 14.26 -12.40
N THR A 431 -5.50 14.46 -11.65
CA THR A 431 -6.88 14.36 -12.16
C THR A 431 -7.39 15.72 -12.66
N ASP A 432 -8.52 15.69 -13.37
CA ASP A 432 -9.19 16.92 -13.88
C ASP A 432 -10.22 17.50 -12.90
N ARG A 433 -10.31 16.93 -11.68
CA ARG A 433 -11.23 17.41 -10.62
C ARG A 433 -10.46 17.88 -9.39
N THR A 434 -11.08 18.74 -8.61
CA THR A 434 -10.60 18.98 -7.24
C THR A 434 -10.79 17.72 -6.42
N VAL A 435 -9.76 17.32 -5.66
CA VAL A 435 -9.81 16.19 -4.74
C VAL A 435 -9.83 16.72 -3.31
N SER A 436 -10.76 16.21 -2.51
CA SER A 436 -10.97 16.62 -1.12
C SER A 436 -10.73 15.45 -0.17
N PHE A 437 -10.81 15.70 1.14
CA PHE A 437 -10.82 14.64 2.15
C PHE A 437 -12.01 13.70 1.91
N GLY A 438 -11.75 12.38 1.97
CA GLY A 438 -12.80 11.38 1.84
C GLY A 438 -12.29 9.95 2.03
N LEU A 439 -13.25 9.03 2.21
CA LEU A 439 -12.99 7.61 2.51
C LEU A 439 -12.71 6.76 1.26
N ALA A 440 -13.06 7.26 0.08
CA ALA A 440 -12.83 6.53 -1.16
C ALA A 440 -11.35 6.62 -1.55
N SER A 441 -10.77 5.57 -2.12
CA SER A 441 -9.39 5.55 -2.61
C SER A 441 -9.08 6.60 -3.69
N THR A 442 -10.14 7.18 -4.28
CA THR A 442 -10.05 8.31 -5.24
C THR A 442 -10.06 9.68 -4.58
N ASP A 443 -10.35 9.77 -3.29
CA ASP A 443 -10.23 10.97 -2.47
C ASP A 443 -8.85 11.01 -1.81
N GLU A 444 -8.60 11.95 -0.88
CA GLU A 444 -7.31 12.02 -0.19
C GLU A 444 -7.46 12.08 1.32
N MET A 445 -6.38 11.71 2.03
CA MET A 445 -6.30 11.77 3.48
C MET A 445 -4.97 12.37 3.95
N ASP A 446 -5.00 12.96 5.14
CA ASP A 446 -3.84 13.42 5.92
C ASP A 446 -4.09 13.02 7.37
N ILE A 447 -3.63 11.82 7.76
CA ILE A 447 -3.87 11.28 9.08
C ILE A 447 -2.56 10.80 9.70
N ILE A 448 -2.32 11.21 10.94
CA ILE A 448 -1.25 10.68 11.80
C ILE A 448 -1.88 9.65 12.72
N PHE A 449 -1.40 8.41 12.67
CA PHE A 449 -1.70 7.35 13.62
C PHE A 449 -0.52 7.06 14.54
N GLY A 450 -0.79 6.47 15.70
CA GLY A 450 0.28 6.04 16.60
C GLY A 450 -0.22 5.62 17.97
N TYR A 451 0.73 5.49 18.89
CA TYR A 451 0.47 5.16 20.30
C TYR A 451 1.17 6.15 21.22
N ALA A 452 0.47 6.53 22.30
CA ALA A 452 0.98 7.46 23.29
C ALA A 452 0.38 7.19 24.68
N TYR A 453 0.93 7.83 25.69
CA TYR A 453 0.34 7.95 27.03
C TYR A 453 0.60 9.33 27.63
#